data_2442b5e96d8da44044e2f51ce187923f
#
_entry.id   2442b5e96d8da44044e2f51ce187923f
#
_cell.length_a   1.000
_cell.length_b   1.000
_cell.length_c   1.000
_cell.angle_alpha   90.00
_cell.angle_beta   90.00
_cell.angle_gamma   90.00
#
_symmetry.space_group_name_H-M   'P 1'
#
loop_
_entity.id
_entity.type
_entity.pdbx_description
1 polymer ?
#
loop_
_entity_poly.entity_id
_entity_poly.type
_entity_poly.pdbx_seq_one_letter_code
_entity_poly.pdbx_strand_id
1 'polypeptide(L)'
;MSEPKITKQDVLNASSEMLNKDLYVVFTKPINGMIPVMENLEDHLKFQVSLEKQGIMFGAGPFWEDNEIDWNGEGMVIIRANSVNHAKEIASSDPMHKSGARSFTVRPWLLNEGNIEISLNFPVE
;
A
#
# COMPACT_ATOMS: atom_id res chain seq x y z
N MET A 1 -19.20 -29.20 15.84
CA MET A 1 -18.67 -29.03 14.47
C MET A 1 -17.76 -27.82 14.43
N SER A 2 -16.63 -28.00 13.80
CA SER A 2 -15.74 -26.87 13.54
C SER A 2 -16.21 -26.11 12.30
N GLU A 3 -15.90 -24.84 12.25
CA GLU A 3 -16.16 -24.05 11.04
C GLU A 3 -15.28 -24.54 9.88
N PRO A 4 -15.77 -24.50 8.64
CA PRO A 4 -14.96 -24.82 7.49
C PRO A 4 -13.83 -23.81 7.34
N LYS A 5 -12.65 -24.29 6.99
CA LYS A 5 -11.51 -23.44 6.70
C LYS A 5 -11.54 -23.09 5.21
N ILE A 6 -11.63 -21.79 4.91
CA ILE A 6 -11.61 -21.28 3.54
C ILE A 6 -10.22 -20.75 3.26
N THR A 7 -9.62 -21.23 2.16
CA THR A 7 -8.27 -20.87 1.77
C THR A 7 -8.26 -19.80 0.67
N LYS A 8 -7.10 -19.22 0.43
CA LYS A 8 -6.88 -18.34 -0.73
C LYS A 8 -7.29 -19.05 -2.02
N GLN A 9 -6.94 -20.32 -2.18
CA GLN A 9 -7.27 -21.07 -3.39
C GLN A 9 -8.77 -21.22 -3.60
N ASP A 10 -9.53 -21.40 -2.52
CA ASP A 10 -11.00 -21.47 -2.60
C ASP A 10 -11.57 -20.15 -3.13
N VAL A 11 -11.04 -19.02 -2.67
CA VAL A 11 -11.46 -17.70 -3.13
C VAL A 11 -11.10 -17.50 -4.61
N LEU A 12 -9.87 -17.86 -5.01
CA LEU A 12 -9.42 -17.75 -6.39
C LEU A 12 -10.29 -18.59 -7.34
N ASN A 13 -10.66 -19.79 -6.91
CA ASN A 13 -11.52 -20.66 -7.72
C ASN A 13 -12.92 -20.04 -7.92
N ALA A 14 -13.46 -19.42 -6.87
CA ALA A 14 -14.78 -18.77 -6.95
C ALA A 14 -14.76 -17.49 -7.77
N SER A 15 -13.61 -16.84 -7.94
CA SER A 15 -13.46 -15.56 -8.62
C SER A 15 -12.58 -15.65 -9.87
N SER A 16 -12.56 -16.80 -10.55
CA SER A 16 -11.64 -17.10 -11.64
C SER A 16 -11.74 -16.14 -12.84
N GLU A 17 -12.89 -15.51 -13.04
CA GLU A 17 -13.10 -14.55 -14.14
C GLU A 17 -12.99 -13.09 -13.71
N MET A 18 -12.56 -12.85 -12.47
CA MET A 18 -12.42 -11.51 -11.92
C MET A 18 -10.98 -10.99 -12.08
N LEU A 19 -10.73 -9.79 -11.60
CA LEU A 19 -9.45 -9.09 -11.78
C LEU A 19 -8.25 -9.85 -11.20
N ASN A 20 -8.38 -10.37 -9.99
CA ASN A 20 -7.40 -11.25 -9.33
C ASN A 20 -5.95 -10.74 -9.31
N LYS A 21 -5.74 -9.50 -8.91
CA LYS A 21 -4.39 -8.97 -8.72
C LYS A 21 -3.90 -9.20 -7.29
N ASP A 22 -2.78 -9.90 -7.17
CA ASP A 22 -2.11 -10.08 -5.88
C ASP A 22 -1.31 -8.81 -5.56
N LEU A 23 -1.65 -8.20 -4.44
CA LEU A 23 -1.00 -7.00 -3.95
C LEU A 23 -0.70 -7.15 -2.46
N TYR A 24 0.03 -6.19 -1.91
CA TYR A 24 0.35 -6.12 -0.50
C TYR A 24 0.04 -4.73 0.01
N VAL A 25 -0.68 -4.66 1.14
CA VAL A 25 -1.09 -3.39 1.72
C VAL A 25 -0.22 -3.10 2.92
N VAL A 26 0.43 -1.96 2.90
CA VAL A 26 1.23 -1.44 4.01
C VAL A 26 0.39 -0.39 4.72
N PHE A 27 0.05 -0.66 5.97
CA PHE A 27 -0.58 0.32 6.85
C PHE A 27 0.53 0.96 7.68
N THR A 28 0.56 2.28 7.73
CA THR A 28 1.63 3.03 8.40
C THR A 28 1.05 4.10 9.31
N LYS A 29 1.65 4.26 10.48
CA LYS A 29 1.17 5.22 11.46
C LYS A 29 2.31 5.79 12.31
N PRO A 30 2.20 7.07 12.76
CA PRO A 30 3.17 7.64 13.67
C PRO A 30 3.23 6.90 15.00
N ILE A 31 4.39 6.83 15.60
CA ILE A 31 4.57 6.23 16.92
C ILE A 31 5.17 7.23 17.95
N ASN A 32 5.65 8.38 17.49
CA ASN A 32 6.24 9.41 18.35
C ASN A 32 5.72 10.81 17.98
N GLY A 33 4.42 10.91 17.66
CA GLY A 33 3.82 12.18 17.25
C GLY A 33 4.20 12.58 15.84
N MET A 34 3.91 13.82 15.49
CA MET A 34 4.05 14.30 14.11
C MET A 34 5.41 14.92 13.78
N ILE A 35 6.19 15.32 14.78
CA ILE A 35 7.49 15.96 14.51
C ILE A 35 8.44 15.03 13.74
N PRO A 36 8.67 13.77 14.15
CA PRO A 36 9.50 12.86 13.36
C PRO A 36 8.95 12.59 11.97
N VAL A 37 7.64 12.56 11.82
CA VAL A 37 6.99 12.40 10.50
C VAL A 37 7.35 13.56 9.59
N MET A 38 7.25 14.79 10.09
CA MET A 38 7.57 15.99 9.31
C MET A 38 9.06 16.04 8.95
N GLU A 39 9.93 15.62 9.85
CA GLU A 39 11.39 15.60 9.63
C GLU A 39 11.81 14.61 8.54
N ASN A 40 11.05 13.54 8.35
CA ASN A 40 11.35 12.48 7.38
C ASN A 40 10.51 12.56 6.11
N LEU A 41 9.66 13.57 5.98
CA LEU A 41 8.69 13.65 4.88
C LEU A 41 9.36 13.74 3.51
N GLU A 42 10.37 14.59 3.37
CA GLU A 42 11.03 14.78 2.08
C GLU A 42 11.69 13.49 1.58
N ASP A 43 12.43 12.80 2.44
CA ASP A 43 13.08 11.53 2.08
C ASP A 43 12.05 10.44 1.79
N HIS A 44 10.95 10.41 2.57
CA HIS A 44 9.84 9.50 2.33
C HIS A 44 9.23 9.70 0.94
N LEU A 45 8.98 10.94 0.54
CA LEU A 45 8.40 11.24 -0.77
C LEU A 45 9.35 10.83 -1.91
N LYS A 46 10.65 11.01 -1.74
CA LYS A 46 11.65 10.54 -2.72
C LYS A 46 11.61 9.02 -2.85
N PHE A 47 11.49 8.33 -1.71
CA PHE A 47 11.37 6.87 -1.70
C PHE A 47 10.11 6.41 -2.44
N GLN A 48 8.96 7.05 -2.19
CA GLN A 48 7.71 6.72 -2.84
C GLN A 48 7.79 6.91 -4.36
N VAL A 49 8.37 8.02 -4.81
CA VAL A 49 8.60 8.27 -6.25
C VAL A 49 9.48 7.18 -6.86
N SER A 50 10.49 6.74 -6.14
CA SER A 50 11.34 5.61 -6.56
C SER A 50 10.54 4.33 -6.77
N LEU A 51 9.61 4.03 -5.87
CA LEU A 51 8.72 2.87 -6.02
C LEU A 51 7.81 2.99 -7.22
N GLU A 52 7.31 4.20 -7.50
CA GLU A 52 6.50 4.44 -8.71
C GLU A 52 7.31 4.16 -9.98
N LYS A 53 8.52 4.71 -10.05
CA LYS A 53 9.39 4.54 -11.22
C LYS A 53 9.79 3.09 -11.47
N GLN A 54 9.89 2.29 -10.42
CA GLN A 54 10.20 0.87 -10.53
C GLN A 54 8.97 -0.01 -10.81
N GLY A 55 7.78 0.57 -10.87
CA GLY A 55 6.55 -0.19 -11.05
C GLY A 55 6.13 -1.00 -9.82
N ILE A 56 6.71 -0.70 -8.67
CA ILE A 56 6.40 -1.40 -7.41
C ILE A 56 5.14 -0.85 -6.78
N MET A 57 4.96 0.47 -6.77
CA MET A 57 3.79 1.09 -6.17
C MET A 57 2.57 0.98 -7.08
N PHE A 58 1.48 0.45 -6.53
CA PHE A 58 0.17 0.48 -7.18
C PHE A 58 -0.57 1.78 -6.83
N GLY A 59 -0.54 2.16 -5.57
CA GLY A 59 -1.14 3.40 -5.11
C GLY A 59 -0.81 3.65 -3.65
N ALA A 60 -0.90 4.90 -3.22
CA ALA A 60 -0.64 5.28 -1.84
C ALA A 60 -1.38 6.56 -1.50
N GLY A 61 -1.65 6.77 -0.23
CA GLY A 61 -2.24 8.01 0.22
C GLY A 61 -2.50 8.05 1.71
N PRO A 62 -2.74 9.24 2.25
CA PRO A 62 -3.06 9.42 3.65
C PRO A 62 -4.50 9.06 3.97
N PHE A 63 -4.75 8.68 5.23
CA PHE A 63 -6.10 8.58 5.77
C PHE A 63 -6.44 9.87 6.50
N TRP A 64 -7.62 10.40 6.25
CA TRP A 64 -8.13 11.55 6.99
C TRP A 64 -8.90 11.11 8.22
N GLU A 65 -9.04 11.98 9.20
CA GLU A 65 -10.02 11.79 10.26
C GLU A 65 -11.44 11.91 9.69
N ASP A 66 -12.42 11.43 10.43
CA ASP A 66 -13.81 11.42 9.97
C ASP A 66 -14.36 12.82 9.63
N ASN A 67 -13.76 13.87 10.18
CA ASN A 67 -14.17 15.24 9.87
C ASN A 67 -13.70 15.70 8.47
N GLU A 68 -12.88 14.89 7.78
CA GLU A 68 -12.33 15.20 6.46
C GLU A 68 -11.45 16.46 6.41
N ILE A 69 -10.95 16.89 7.58
CA ILE A 69 -10.12 18.09 7.74
C ILE A 69 -8.75 17.73 8.31
N ASP A 70 -8.74 16.94 9.38
CA ASP A 70 -7.53 16.65 10.12
C ASP A 70 -6.85 15.38 9.65
N TRP A 71 -5.53 15.36 9.79
CA TRP A 71 -4.69 14.22 9.47
C TRP A 71 -3.80 13.90 10.67
N ASN A 72 -3.85 12.65 11.13
CA ASN A 72 -3.05 12.18 12.26
C ASN A 72 -1.77 11.46 11.84
N GLY A 73 -1.37 11.56 10.58
CA GLY A 73 -0.13 10.97 10.08
C GLY A 73 -0.24 9.54 9.58
N GLU A 74 -1.43 8.96 9.61
CA GLU A 74 -1.66 7.60 9.11
C GLU A 74 -1.82 7.57 7.60
N GLY A 75 -1.45 6.46 7.01
CA GLY A 75 -1.60 6.27 5.58
C GLY A 75 -1.57 4.80 5.17
N MET A 76 -1.71 4.59 3.87
CA MET A 76 -1.71 3.27 3.26
C MET A 76 -0.90 3.31 1.97
N VAL A 77 -0.10 2.26 1.77
CA VAL A 77 0.67 2.08 0.52
C VAL A 77 0.36 0.69 0.00
N ILE A 78 -0.03 0.60 -1.27
CA ILE A 78 -0.32 -0.67 -1.93
C ILE A 78 0.80 -0.94 -2.92
N ILE A 79 1.47 -2.08 -2.76
CA ILE A 79 2.64 -2.41 -3.56
C ILE A 79 2.53 -3.80 -4.19
N ARG A 80 3.31 -3.98 -5.25
CA ARG A 80 3.60 -5.28 -5.84
C ARG A 80 4.86 -5.84 -5.19
N ALA A 81 4.86 -7.13 -4.91
CA ALA A 81 6.03 -7.82 -4.37
C ALA A 81 5.92 -9.31 -4.67
N ASN A 82 7.00 -10.03 -4.52
CA ASN A 82 7.05 -11.47 -4.79
C ASN A 82 6.47 -12.32 -3.66
N SER A 83 6.43 -11.77 -2.45
CA SER A 83 5.95 -12.45 -1.25
C SER A 83 5.66 -11.42 -0.16
N VAL A 84 5.02 -11.85 0.92
CA VAL A 84 4.79 -10.98 2.07
C VAL A 84 6.12 -10.54 2.70
N ASN A 85 7.12 -11.43 2.73
CA ASN A 85 8.43 -11.07 3.27
C ASN A 85 9.13 -10.03 2.40
N HIS A 86 9.04 -10.15 1.08
CA HIS A 86 9.56 -9.16 0.15
C HIS A 86 8.86 -7.81 0.34
N ALA A 87 7.53 -7.82 0.50
CA ALA A 87 6.77 -6.61 0.77
C ALA A 87 7.21 -5.93 2.07
N LYS A 88 7.49 -6.71 3.12
CA LYS A 88 8.00 -6.20 4.39
C LYS A 88 9.40 -5.58 4.24
N GLU A 89 10.26 -6.16 3.42
CA GLU A 89 11.58 -5.61 3.11
C GLU A 89 11.45 -4.25 2.41
N ILE A 90 10.57 -4.16 1.43
CA ILE A 90 10.31 -2.89 0.72
C ILE A 90 9.81 -1.84 1.71
N ALA A 91 8.80 -2.17 2.51
CA ALA A 91 8.23 -1.24 3.49
C ALA A 91 9.27 -0.80 4.53
N SER A 92 10.13 -1.71 4.98
CA SER A 92 11.17 -1.38 5.97
C SER A 92 12.24 -0.43 5.43
N SER A 93 12.34 -0.30 4.12
CA SER A 93 13.30 0.60 3.47
C SER A 93 12.82 2.06 3.41
N ASP A 94 11.55 2.30 3.71
CA ASP A 94 11.01 3.66 3.78
C ASP A 94 11.67 4.43 4.93
N PRO A 95 12.20 5.64 4.68
CA PRO A 95 12.78 6.47 5.72
C PRO A 95 11.89 6.70 6.94
N MET A 96 10.56 6.72 6.76
CA MET A 96 9.61 6.82 7.87
C MET A 96 9.72 5.63 8.83
N HIS A 97 9.98 4.45 8.29
CA HIS A 97 10.08 3.22 9.07
C HIS A 97 11.51 3.02 9.60
N LYS A 98 12.50 3.31 8.78
CA LYS A 98 13.91 3.19 9.19
C LYS A 98 14.25 4.14 10.34
N SER A 99 13.70 5.34 10.33
CA SER A 99 13.96 6.35 11.37
C SER A 99 13.16 6.11 12.66
N GLY A 100 12.15 5.23 12.60
CA GLY A 100 11.24 5.06 13.72
C GLY A 100 10.16 6.13 13.82
N ALA A 101 10.00 6.99 12.80
CA ALA A 101 8.93 7.99 12.78
C ALA A 101 7.55 7.35 12.74
N ARG A 102 7.45 6.21 12.00
CA ARG A 102 6.22 5.42 11.88
C ARG A 102 6.50 3.95 12.11
N SER A 103 5.49 3.23 12.57
CA SER A 103 5.45 1.77 12.50
C SER A 103 4.57 1.35 11.33
N PHE A 104 4.71 0.10 10.90
CA PHE A 104 3.91 -0.41 9.80
C PHE A 104 3.52 -1.87 10.01
N THR A 105 2.45 -2.27 9.33
CA THR A 105 2.05 -3.66 9.17
C THR A 105 1.83 -3.91 7.68
N VAL A 106 2.03 -5.15 7.25
CA VAL A 106 1.83 -5.57 5.85
C VAL A 106 0.81 -6.70 5.83
N ARG A 107 -0.17 -6.58 4.94
CA ARG A 107 -1.14 -7.66 4.69
C ARG A 107 -1.18 -8.01 3.21
N PRO A 108 -1.13 -9.32 2.88
CA PRO A 108 -1.46 -9.75 1.52
C PRO A 108 -2.91 -9.39 1.20
N TRP A 109 -3.17 -8.95 -0.01
CA TRP A 109 -4.49 -8.53 -0.44
C TRP A 109 -4.74 -8.91 -1.89
N LEU A 110 -5.90 -9.45 -2.15
CA LEU A 110 -6.33 -9.74 -3.51
C LEU A 110 -7.27 -8.66 -4.01
N LEU A 111 -6.84 -7.92 -5.02
CA LEU A 111 -7.72 -6.99 -5.72
C LEU A 111 -8.44 -7.79 -6.81
N ASN A 112 -9.61 -8.35 -6.50
CA ASN A 112 -10.35 -9.16 -7.46
C ASN A 112 -11.64 -8.52 -7.97
N GLU A 113 -12.10 -7.47 -7.31
CA GLU A 113 -13.29 -6.73 -7.74
C GLU A 113 -12.90 -5.29 -8.04
N GLY A 114 -13.35 -4.78 -9.16
CA GLY A 114 -13.08 -3.42 -9.56
C GLY A 114 -12.84 -3.28 -11.05
N ASN A 115 -12.62 -2.06 -11.47
CA ASN A 115 -12.36 -1.74 -12.86
C ASN A 115 -11.15 -0.83 -12.98
N ILE A 116 -10.26 -1.16 -13.90
CA ILE A 116 -9.11 -0.31 -14.22
C ILE A 116 -9.29 0.13 -15.67
N GLU A 117 -9.37 1.43 -15.87
CA GLU A 117 -9.50 2.02 -17.19
C GLU A 117 -8.31 2.96 -17.41
N ILE A 118 -7.63 2.78 -18.55
CA ILE A 118 -6.47 3.59 -18.91
C ILE A 118 -6.81 4.38 -20.15
N SER A 119 -6.69 5.71 -20.06
CA SER A 119 -6.90 6.61 -21.19
C SER A 119 -5.59 7.30 -21.54
N LEU A 120 -5.19 7.20 -22.80
CA LEU A 120 -3.98 7.84 -23.31
C LEU A 120 -4.37 8.89 -24.34
N ASN A 121 -3.87 10.10 -24.14
CA ASN A 121 -4.09 11.21 -25.06
C ASN A 121 -2.75 11.61 -25.66
N PHE A 122 -2.70 11.62 -26.98
CA PHE A 122 -1.52 12.09 -27.70
C PHE A 122 -1.78 13.50 -28.22
N PRO A 123 -0.80 14.39 -28.14
CA PRO A 123 -1.00 15.74 -28.67
C PRO A 123 -1.21 15.69 -30.20
N VAL A 124 -2.06 16.56 -30.67
CA VAL A 124 -2.30 16.75 -32.11
C VAL A 124 -1.35 17.84 -32.59
N GLU A 125 -0.53 17.53 -33.57
CA GLU A 125 0.41 18.46 -34.16
C GLU A 125 -0.25 19.32 -35.28
#